data_4b7c64271983c82bcfe29a47d77a90e5
#
_entry.id   4b7c64271983c82bcfe29a47d77a90e5
#
_cell.length_a   1.000
_cell.length_b   1.000
_cell.length_c   1.000
_cell.angle_alpha   90.00
_cell.angle_beta   90.00
_cell.angle_gamma   90.00
#
_symmetry.space_group_name_H-M   'P 1'
#
loop_
_entity.id
_entity.type
_entity.pdbx_description
1 polymer ?
#
loop_
_entity_poly.entity_id
_entity_poly.type
_entity_poly.pdbx_seq_one_letter_code
_entity_poly.pdbx_strand_id
1 'polypeptide(L)'
;MWYNNRNAAIVRLDRLTQRRKFGKGAISILRIWYNHTMCGENLTTKTVLQDLPGPLLAWYRANARDLPWRRTTDPYQIWVSEIMLQQTRVAAVLGYYARFLETFPTVEALAAAPEERLMKLWEGLGYYSRARNLQRAARQIMEEHGGIFPSTYEEIRALSGVGDYTAGAISSIAFGLPVPAVDGNVLRVAARVTGD
;
A
#
# COMPACT_ATOMS: atom_id res chain seq x y z
N MET A 1 -23.82 -5.54 0.59
CA MET A 1 -23.05 -6.80 0.62
C MET A 1 -22.02 -6.78 -0.50
N TRP A 2 -21.09 -5.83 -0.46
CA TRP A 2 -20.07 -5.55 -1.47
C TRP A 2 -18.78 -5.20 -0.75
N TYR A 3 -17.82 -6.04 -0.81
CA TYR A 3 -16.38 -5.81 -0.75
C TYR A 3 -15.66 -7.02 -0.17
N ASN A 4 -15.29 -7.88 -1.10
CA ASN A 4 -14.38 -8.97 -0.78
C ASN A 4 -12.97 -8.37 -0.65
N ASN A 5 -12.24 -8.75 0.37
CA ASN A 5 -10.95 -8.27 0.91
C ASN A 5 -9.80 -8.02 -0.10
N ARG A 6 -10.03 -8.23 -1.40
CA ARG A 6 -9.04 -8.07 -2.47
C ARG A 6 -9.06 -6.69 -3.14
N ASN A 7 -10.02 -5.84 -2.78
CA ASN A 7 -10.20 -4.53 -3.43
C ASN A 7 -9.25 -3.43 -2.93
N ALA A 8 -8.66 -3.61 -1.76
CA ALA A 8 -7.60 -2.73 -1.24
C ALA A 8 -6.36 -2.64 -2.14
N ALA A 9 -6.17 -3.63 -3.02
CA ALA A 9 -5.07 -3.66 -3.98
C ALA A 9 -5.15 -2.55 -5.05
N ILE A 10 -6.32 -1.96 -5.30
CA ILE A 10 -6.51 -0.87 -6.28
C ILE A 10 -5.73 0.37 -5.85
N VAL A 11 -5.62 0.58 -4.57
CA VAL A 11 -4.97 1.74 -3.99
C VAL A 11 -3.44 1.67 -4.08
N ARG A 12 -2.88 0.51 -4.43
CA ARG A 12 -1.46 0.33 -4.78
C ARG A 12 -1.10 0.67 -6.23
N LEU A 13 -1.91 1.44 -6.93
CA LEU A 13 -1.59 1.98 -8.27
C LEU A 13 -0.26 2.74 -8.32
N ASP A 14 0.23 3.17 -7.16
CA ASP A 14 1.44 3.96 -6.96
C ASP A 14 2.68 3.39 -7.67
N ARG A 15 2.82 2.09 -7.75
CA ARG A 15 4.05 1.47 -8.26
C ARG A 15 4.01 1.05 -9.72
N LEU A 16 2.87 1.12 -10.35
CA LEU A 16 2.73 0.84 -11.77
C LEU A 16 3.11 2.05 -12.64
N THR A 17 3.19 3.24 -12.02
CA THR A 17 3.43 4.50 -12.72
C THR A 17 4.89 4.95 -12.75
N GLN A 18 5.86 4.20 -12.21
CA GLN A 18 7.27 4.51 -12.45
C GLN A 18 7.59 4.37 -13.95
N ARG A 19 7.84 5.46 -14.55
CA ARG A 19 8.06 5.95 -15.93
C ARG A 19 8.44 4.98 -17.06
N ARG A 20 8.48 3.66 -16.91
CA ARG A 20 8.95 2.75 -17.99
C ARG A 20 8.25 1.41 -18.16
N LYS A 21 7.18 1.09 -17.42
CA LYS A 21 6.53 -0.23 -17.59
C LYS A 21 5.00 -0.21 -17.47
N PHE A 22 4.31 0.68 -18.15
CA PHE A 22 3.00 0.28 -18.65
C PHE A 22 3.28 -0.71 -19.79
N GLY A 23 3.09 -2.01 -19.53
CA GLY A 23 3.10 -2.99 -20.59
C GLY A 23 2.07 -2.58 -21.65
N LYS A 24 2.31 -2.93 -22.91
CA LYS A 24 1.44 -2.60 -24.06
C LYS A 24 -0.06 -2.83 -23.80
N GLY A 25 -0.41 -3.76 -22.89
CA GLY A 25 -1.78 -4.06 -22.49
C GLY A 25 -2.48 -2.97 -21.68
N ALA A 26 -1.80 -2.33 -20.71
CA ALA A 26 -2.40 -1.26 -19.90
C ALA A 26 -2.66 0.01 -20.73
N ILE A 27 -1.75 0.30 -21.65
CA ILE A 27 -1.92 1.40 -22.63
C ILE A 27 -3.07 1.07 -23.58
N SER A 28 -3.24 -0.19 -23.99
CA SER A 28 -4.33 -0.63 -24.85
C SER A 28 -5.69 -0.54 -24.14
N ILE A 29 -5.79 -0.90 -22.88
CA ILE A 29 -7.05 -0.81 -22.12
C ILE A 29 -7.43 0.66 -21.88
N LEU A 30 -6.48 1.52 -21.48
CA LEU A 30 -6.69 2.96 -21.37
C LEU A 30 -7.00 3.58 -22.73
N ARG A 31 -6.41 3.10 -23.82
CA ARG A 31 -6.63 3.58 -25.18
C ARG A 31 -7.96 3.08 -25.76
N ILE A 32 -8.37 1.85 -25.49
CA ILE A 32 -9.69 1.30 -25.87
C ILE A 32 -10.76 2.05 -25.08
N TRP A 33 -10.56 2.27 -23.80
CA TRP A 33 -11.46 3.02 -22.96
C TRP A 33 -11.56 4.49 -23.40
N TYR A 34 -10.42 5.16 -23.62
CA TYR A 34 -10.36 6.52 -24.16
C TYR A 34 -11.07 6.64 -25.52
N ASN A 35 -10.84 5.73 -26.46
CA ASN A 35 -11.46 5.75 -27.77
C ASN A 35 -12.97 5.42 -27.71
N HIS A 36 -13.40 4.57 -26.79
CA HIS A 36 -14.83 4.26 -26.63
C HIS A 36 -15.60 5.41 -25.96
N THR A 37 -14.92 6.16 -25.07
CA THR A 37 -15.50 7.26 -24.31
C THR A 37 -15.56 8.57 -25.11
N MET A 38 -14.59 8.77 -26.02
CA MET A 38 -14.47 10.02 -26.80
C MET A 38 -15.32 10.02 -28.08
N CYS A 39 -16.05 8.94 -28.35
CA CYS A 39 -16.94 8.86 -29.53
C CYS A 39 -18.39 9.23 -29.14
N GLY A 40 -18.62 10.49 -28.75
CA GLY A 40 -19.93 11.10 -28.91
C GLY A 40 -20.86 11.27 -27.71
N GLU A 41 -20.45 10.97 -26.45
CA GLU A 41 -21.25 11.34 -25.28
C GLU A 41 -20.46 12.21 -24.31
N ASN A 42 -21.08 13.30 -23.83
CA ASN A 42 -20.58 14.13 -22.74
C ASN A 42 -20.61 13.34 -21.43
N LEU A 43 -19.63 12.44 -21.25
CA LEU A 43 -19.45 11.73 -20.00
C LEU A 43 -19.02 12.71 -18.92
N THR A 44 -19.84 12.84 -17.88
CA THR A 44 -19.47 13.63 -16.72
C THR A 44 -18.34 12.90 -15.95
N THR A 45 -17.47 13.65 -15.29
CA THR A 45 -16.41 13.12 -14.40
C THR A 45 -16.96 12.03 -13.45
N LYS A 46 -18.19 12.18 -12.99
CA LYS A 46 -18.89 11.21 -12.14
C LYS A 46 -19.09 9.86 -12.83
N THR A 47 -19.47 9.83 -14.11
CA THR A 47 -19.67 8.59 -14.88
C THR A 47 -18.35 7.86 -15.08
N VAL A 48 -17.28 8.60 -15.41
CA VAL A 48 -15.92 8.05 -15.57
C VAL A 48 -15.45 7.34 -14.30
N LEU A 49 -15.61 7.96 -13.15
CA LEU A 49 -15.21 7.37 -11.87
C LEU A 49 -16.06 6.15 -11.47
N GLN A 50 -17.32 6.09 -11.89
CA GLN A 50 -18.19 4.93 -11.63
C GLN A 50 -17.80 3.72 -12.48
N ASP A 51 -17.37 3.92 -13.71
CA ASP A 51 -17.03 2.83 -14.64
C ASP A 51 -15.57 2.33 -14.51
N LEU A 52 -14.68 3.15 -13.94
CA LEU A 52 -13.27 2.83 -13.78
C LEU A 52 -12.97 1.56 -12.97
N PRO A 53 -13.66 1.25 -11.84
CA PRO A 53 -13.29 0.13 -10.99
C PRO A 53 -13.32 -1.24 -11.67
N GLY A 54 -14.28 -1.50 -12.54
CA GLY A 54 -14.41 -2.77 -13.24
C GLY A 54 -13.20 -3.12 -14.11
N PRO A 55 -12.87 -2.32 -15.13
CA PRO A 55 -11.70 -2.52 -15.99
C PRO A 55 -10.38 -2.51 -15.22
N LEU A 56 -10.25 -1.62 -14.22
CA LEU A 56 -9.04 -1.52 -13.41
C LEU A 56 -8.79 -2.79 -12.59
N LEU A 57 -9.83 -3.33 -11.97
CA LEU A 57 -9.76 -4.58 -11.20
C LEU A 57 -9.43 -5.78 -12.11
N ALA A 58 -10.06 -5.86 -13.27
CA ALA A 58 -9.79 -6.91 -14.24
C ALA A 58 -8.32 -6.88 -14.70
N TRP A 59 -7.82 -5.69 -15.02
CA TRP A 59 -6.41 -5.51 -15.38
C TRP A 59 -5.48 -5.87 -14.22
N TYR A 60 -5.77 -5.40 -13.00
CA TYR A 60 -4.95 -5.72 -11.83
C TYR A 60 -4.86 -7.22 -11.58
N ARG A 61 -5.97 -7.95 -11.66
CA ARG A 61 -5.99 -9.41 -11.48
C ARG A 61 -5.12 -10.14 -12.48
N ALA A 62 -5.08 -9.66 -13.73
CA ALA A 62 -4.28 -10.26 -14.79
C ALA A 62 -2.78 -9.88 -14.72
N ASN A 63 -2.44 -8.74 -14.09
CA ASN A 63 -1.09 -8.15 -14.17
C ASN A 63 -0.43 -7.92 -12.81
N ALA A 64 -1.08 -8.28 -11.70
CA ALA A 64 -0.54 -8.08 -10.37
C ALA A 64 0.78 -8.84 -10.18
N ARG A 65 1.84 -8.13 -9.76
CA ARG A 65 3.10 -8.78 -9.41
C ARG A 65 2.89 -9.65 -8.18
N ASP A 66 3.46 -10.84 -8.21
CA ASP A 66 3.53 -11.72 -7.05
C ASP A 66 4.60 -11.19 -6.08
N LEU A 67 4.17 -10.66 -4.93
CA LEU A 67 5.03 -10.06 -3.91
C LEU A 67 4.67 -10.63 -2.54
N PRO A 68 5.66 -10.89 -1.66
CA PRO A 68 5.41 -11.54 -0.37
C PRO A 68 4.30 -10.87 0.45
N TRP A 69 4.33 -9.55 0.57
CA TRP A 69 3.34 -8.77 1.31
C TRP A 69 1.96 -8.67 0.65
N ARG A 70 1.76 -9.28 -0.52
CA ARG A 70 0.45 -9.42 -1.18
C ARG A 70 -0.20 -10.77 -0.94
N ARG A 71 0.55 -11.71 -0.36
CA ARG A 71 0.08 -13.06 -0.05
C ARG A 71 -0.47 -13.18 1.38
N THR A 72 -0.37 -12.12 2.17
CA THR A 72 -0.77 -12.09 3.58
C THR A 72 -1.81 -11.01 3.85
N THR A 73 -2.62 -11.23 4.87
CA THR A 73 -3.52 -10.24 5.49
C THR A 73 -3.07 -9.88 6.91
N ASP A 74 -1.92 -10.38 7.36
CA ASP A 74 -1.32 -10.04 8.65
C ASP A 74 -0.99 -8.54 8.70
N PRO A 75 -1.59 -7.76 9.61
CA PRO A 75 -1.42 -6.33 9.69
C PRO A 75 0.04 -5.93 9.98
N TYR A 76 0.77 -6.71 10.79
CA TYR A 76 2.16 -6.46 11.08
C TYR A 76 3.03 -6.58 9.83
N GLN A 77 2.86 -7.65 9.06
CA GLN A 77 3.62 -7.88 7.83
C GLN A 77 3.31 -6.84 6.77
N ILE A 78 2.04 -6.45 6.63
CA ILE A 78 1.61 -5.39 5.72
C ILE A 78 2.24 -4.06 6.14
N TRP A 79 2.16 -3.70 7.42
CA TRP A 79 2.73 -2.48 7.95
C TRP A 79 4.25 -2.38 7.70
N VAL A 80 5.02 -3.43 8.04
CA VAL A 80 6.46 -3.48 7.75
C VAL A 80 6.74 -3.23 6.26
N SER A 81 5.98 -3.87 5.37
CA SER A 81 6.14 -3.66 3.95
C SER A 81 5.83 -2.23 3.52
N GLU A 82 4.75 -1.63 4.02
CA GLU A 82 4.37 -0.25 3.68
C GLU A 82 5.44 0.76 4.11
N ILE A 83 6.01 0.59 5.31
CA ILE A 83 7.09 1.46 5.80
C ILE A 83 8.38 1.27 4.99
N MET A 84 8.78 0.03 4.70
CA MET A 84 9.99 -0.22 3.90
C MET A 84 9.87 0.33 2.48
N LEU A 85 8.68 0.33 1.94
CA LEU A 85 8.41 0.75 0.58
C LEU A 85 8.26 2.27 0.42
N GLN A 86 8.22 3.03 1.51
CA GLN A 86 8.28 4.49 1.43
C GLN A 86 9.61 4.91 0.76
N GLN A 87 9.50 5.58 -0.40
CA GLN A 87 10.65 6.08 -1.17
C GLN A 87 11.73 5.02 -1.53
N THR A 88 11.40 3.73 -1.44
CA THR A 88 12.32 2.63 -1.76
C THR A 88 11.73 1.73 -2.85
N ARG A 89 12.56 1.30 -3.80
CA ARG A 89 12.14 0.44 -4.91
C ARG A 89 11.81 -0.97 -4.41
N VAL A 90 10.77 -1.59 -4.98
CA VAL A 90 10.34 -2.96 -4.65
C VAL A 90 11.49 -3.98 -4.70
N ALA A 91 12.31 -3.92 -5.76
CA ALA A 91 13.42 -4.86 -5.92
C ALA A 91 14.44 -4.79 -4.77
N ALA A 92 14.68 -3.60 -4.22
CA ALA A 92 15.54 -3.43 -3.06
C ALA A 92 14.88 -3.96 -1.78
N VAL A 93 13.56 -3.75 -1.60
CA VAL A 93 12.85 -4.14 -0.37
C VAL A 93 12.73 -5.65 -0.20
N LEU A 94 12.65 -6.43 -1.27
CA LEU A 94 12.38 -7.88 -1.20
C LEU A 94 13.30 -8.62 -0.22
N GLY A 95 14.62 -8.45 -0.36
CA GLY A 95 15.58 -9.11 0.51
C GLY A 95 15.58 -8.58 1.95
N TYR A 96 15.34 -7.27 2.13
CA TYR A 96 15.24 -6.67 3.47
C TYR A 96 13.99 -7.14 4.21
N TYR A 97 12.86 -7.18 3.54
CA TYR A 97 11.60 -7.64 4.11
C TYR A 97 11.67 -9.07 4.63
N ALA A 98 12.25 -9.99 3.84
CA ALA A 98 12.42 -11.38 4.25
C ALA A 98 13.28 -11.50 5.52
N ARG A 99 14.49 -10.93 5.51
CA ARG A 99 15.41 -10.94 6.66
C ARG A 99 14.83 -10.25 7.90
N PHE A 100 14.07 -9.18 7.70
CA PHE A 100 13.44 -8.44 8.79
C PHE A 100 12.38 -9.28 9.49
N LEU A 101 11.50 -9.94 8.75
CA LEU A 101 10.46 -10.79 9.33
C LEU A 101 11.03 -12.09 9.93
N GLU A 102 12.14 -12.61 9.39
CA GLU A 102 12.87 -13.72 9.99
C GLU A 102 13.44 -13.34 11.37
N THR A 103 13.96 -12.11 11.50
CA THR A 103 14.58 -11.64 12.75
C THR A 103 13.56 -11.10 13.75
N PHE A 104 12.56 -10.40 13.27
CA PHE A 104 11.46 -9.80 14.06
C PHE A 104 10.11 -10.28 13.50
N PRO A 105 9.71 -11.52 13.83
CA PRO A 105 8.49 -12.12 13.28
C PRO A 105 7.19 -11.51 13.81
N THR A 106 7.24 -10.79 14.93
CA THR A 106 6.07 -10.22 15.62
C THR A 106 6.31 -8.78 16.05
N VAL A 107 5.23 -8.07 16.37
CA VAL A 107 5.28 -6.73 16.98
C VAL A 107 6.10 -6.73 18.26
N GLU A 108 5.91 -7.74 19.11
CA GLU A 108 6.63 -7.92 20.37
C GLU A 108 8.14 -8.05 20.15
N ALA A 109 8.56 -8.93 19.22
CA ALA A 109 9.97 -9.12 18.88
C ALA A 109 10.62 -7.81 18.39
N LEU A 110 9.90 -7.01 17.61
CA LEU A 110 10.37 -5.70 17.14
C LEU A 110 10.42 -4.67 18.28
N ALA A 111 9.42 -4.64 19.16
CA ALA A 111 9.35 -3.71 20.29
C ALA A 111 10.51 -3.92 21.27
N ALA A 112 10.83 -5.20 21.55
CA ALA A 112 11.90 -5.60 22.47
C ALA A 112 13.31 -5.55 21.85
N ALA A 113 13.43 -5.34 20.54
CA ALA A 113 14.70 -5.38 19.85
C ALA A 113 15.68 -4.29 20.32
N PRO A 114 16.96 -4.57 20.50
CA PRO A 114 17.99 -3.53 20.64
C PRO A 114 18.01 -2.64 19.40
N GLU A 115 18.07 -1.31 19.59
CA GLU A 115 18.08 -0.36 18.46
C GLU A 115 19.23 -0.63 17.50
N GLU A 116 20.40 -0.99 18.00
CA GLU A 116 21.57 -1.35 17.19
C GLU A 116 21.26 -2.49 16.21
N ARG A 117 20.60 -3.55 16.67
CA ARG A 117 20.20 -4.68 15.82
C ARG A 117 19.20 -4.28 14.74
N LEU A 118 18.23 -3.43 15.10
CA LEU A 118 17.26 -2.88 14.15
C LEU A 118 17.96 -2.03 13.09
N MET A 119 18.86 -1.13 13.50
CA MET A 119 19.62 -0.27 12.57
C MET A 119 20.50 -1.09 11.63
N LYS A 120 21.12 -2.15 12.12
CA LYS A 120 21.94 -3.05 11.29
C LYS A 120 21.14 -3.76 10.21
N LEU A 121 19.92 -4.22 10.53
CA LEU A 121 19.02 -4.82 9.54
C LEU A 121 18.47 -3.81 8.53
N TRP A 122 18.40 -2.53 8.91
CA TRP A 122 17.93 -1.45 8.05
C TRP A 122 19.02 -0.83 7.18
N GLU A 123 20.29 -1.15 7.45
CA GLU A 123 21.44 -0.60 6.76
C GLU A 123 21.34 -0.78 5.24
N GLY A 124 21.46 0.32 4.49
CA GLY A 124 21.30 0.35 3.03
C GLY A 124 19.89 0.70 2.52
N LEU A 125 18.83 0.66 3.35
CA LEU A 125 17.50 1.13 2.96
C LEU A 125 17.37 2.66 2.99
N GLY A 126 18.22 3.34 3.77
CA GLY A 126 18.14 4.79 3.97
C GLY A 126 16.95 5.24 4.84
N TYR A 127 16.86 6.55 5.06
CA TYR A 127 15.78 7.15 5.85
C TYR A 127 15.52 6.42 7.18
N TYR A 128 16.55 6.35 8.02
CA TYR A 128 16.59 5.60 9.29
C TYR A 128 15.50 6.00 10.30
N SER A 129 14.95 7.22 10.16
CA SER A 129 13.80 7.65 10.96
C SER A 129 12.59 6.72 10.81
N ARG A 130 12.44 6.05 9.65
CA ARG A 130 11.38 5.07 9.43
C ARG A 130 11.55 3.85 10.36
N ALA A 131 12.76 3.34 10.48
CA ALA A 131 13.05 2.21 11.38
C ALA A 131 12.79 2.58 12.84
N ARG A 132 13.23 3.76 13.28
CA ARG A 132 12.98 4.24 14.66
C ARG A 132 11.49 4.44 14.92
N ASN A 133 10.76 5.02 13.98
CA ASN A 133 9.31 5.18 14.11
C ASN A 133 8.60 3.82 14.13
N LEU A 134 9.04 2.85 13.31
CA LEU A 134 8.50 1.50 13.29
C LEU A 134 8.65 0.83 14.65
N GLN A 135 9.83 0.92 15.29
CA GLN A 135 10.04 0.37 16.62
C GLN A 135 9.26 1.12 17.71
N ARG A 136 9.19 2.45 17.61
CA ARG A 136 8.39 3.25 18.54
C ARG A 136 6.91 2.86 18.49
N ALA A 137 6.37 2.71 17.29
CA ALA A 137 5.00 2.26 17.11
C ALA A 137 4.80 0.81 17.58
N ALA A 138 5.79 -0.07 17.41
CA ALA A 138 5.71 -1.43 17.98
C ALA A 138 5.63 -1.40 19.51
N ARG A 139 6.40 -0.54 20.18
CA ARG A 139 6.30 -0.34 21.65
C ARG A 139 4.94 0.24 22.04
N GLN A 140 4.45 1.22 21.29
CA GLN A 140 3.12 1.79 21.49
C GLN A 140 2.03 0.72 21.39
N ILE A 141 2.10 -0.20 20.41
CA ILE A 141 1.16 -1.32 20.30
C ILE A 141 1.25 -2.25 21.53
N MET A 142 2.46 -2.51 22.03
CA MET A 142 2.62 -3.32 23.27
C MET A 142 2.01 -2.64 24.50
N GLU A 143 2.22 -1.34 24.66
CA GLU A 143 1.82 -0.56 25.82
C GLU A 143 0.32 -0.22 25.81
N GLU A 144 -0.22 0.22 24.67
CA GLU A 144 -1.57 0.75 24.56
C GLU A 144 -2.60 -0.29 24.10
N HIS A 145 -2.15 -1.34 23.36
CA HIS A 145 -3.02 -2.36 22.76
C HIS A 145 -2.69 -3.79 23.20
N GLY A 146 -1.85 -3.97 24.24
CA GLY A 146 -1.51 -5.29 24.78
C GLY A 146 -0.84 -6.23 23.77
N GLY A 147 -0.14 -5.69 22.78
CA GLY A 147 0.53 -6.46 21.72
C GLY A 147 -0.38 -6.86 20.57
N ILE A 148 -1.67 -6.55 20.62
CA ILE A 148 -2.62 -6.80 19.53
C ILE A 148 -2.58 -5.60 18.57
N PHE A 149 -2.35 -5.86 17.28
CA PHE A 149 -2.33 -4.80 16.28
C PHE A 149 -3.71 -4.12 16.21
N PRO A 150 -3.79 -2.77 16.32
CA PRO A 150 -5.06 -2.05 16.30
C PRO A 150 -5.80 -2.26 14.97
N SER A 151 -7.12 -2.31 15.02
CA SER A 151 -7.95 -2.67 13.87
C SER A 151 -8.84 -1.54 13.33
N THR A 152 -8.88 -0.39 14.01
CA THR A 152 -9.58 0.80 13.49
C THR A 152 -8.62 1.73 12.76
N TYR A 153 -9.13 2.49 11.80
CA TYR A 153 -8.31 3.47 11.06
C TYR A 153 -7.67 4.50 11.99
N GLU A 154 -8.42 4.99 12.96
CA GLU A 154 -8.02 6.04 13.90
C GLU A 154 -6.86 5.56 14.78
N GLU A 155 -6.96 4.37 15.35
CA GLU A 155 -5.89 3.79 16.18
C GLU A 155 -4.63 3.50 15.35
N ILE A 156 -4.78 2.94 14.14
CA ILE A 156 -3.65 2.71 13.24
C ILE A 156 -2.99 4.03 12.85
N ARG A 157 -3.79 5.07 12.59
CA ARG A 157 -3.31 6.40 12.22
C ARG A 157 -2.55 7.10 13.36
N ALA A 158 -2.89 6.79 14.62
CA ALA A 158 -2.23 7.33 15.81
C ALA A 158 -0.83 6.73 16.06
N LEU A 159 -0.49 5.63 15.42
CA LEU A 159 0.83 5.00 15.58
C LEU A 159 1.96 5.88 15.04
N SER A 160 3.09 5.85 15.72
CA SER A 160 4.28 6.64 15.36
C SER A 160 4.75 6.39 13.93
N GLY A 161 4.83 7.46 13.13
CA GLY A 161 5.28 7.39 11.72
C GLY A 161 4.26 6.82 10.74
N VAL A 162 3.01 6.63 11.17
CA VAL A 162 1.90 6.21 10.30
C VAL A 162 1.11 7.44 9.86
N GLY A 163 1.10 7.71 8.56
CA GLY A 163 0.30 8.75 7.92
C GLY A 163 -1.01 8.20 7.35
N ASP A 164 -1.86 9.10 6.83
CA ASP A 164 -3.18 8.75 6.28
C ASP A 164 -3.11 7.65 5.22
N TYR A 165 -2.14 7.73 4.30
CA TYR A 165 -1.92 6.69 3.30
C TYR A 165 -1.61 5.32 3.93
N THR A 166 -0.65 5.28 4.85
CA THR A 166 -0.23 4.02 5.49
C THR A 166 -1.36 3.42 6.34
N ALA A 167 -2.07 4.27 7.10
CA ALA A 167 -3.24 3.84 7.87
C ALA A 167 -4.33 3.27 6.95
N GLY A 168 -4.68 3.97 5.87
CA GLY A 168 -5.64 3.51 4.89
C GLY A 168 -5.21 2.19 4.22
N ALA A 169 -3.94 2.04 3.87
CA ALA A 169 -3.41 0.81 3.27
C ALA A 169 -3.50 -0.38 4.22
N ILE A 170 -3.10 -0.22 5.49
CA ILE A 170 -3.20 -1.28 6.50
C ILE A 170 -4.67 -1.63 6.75
N SER A 171 -5.49 -0.63 7.05
CA SER A 171 -6.91 -0.80 7.36
C SER A 171 -7.67 -1.52 6.24
N SER A 172 -7.43 -1.15 5.01
CA SER A 172 -8.13 -1.74 3.86
C SER A 172 -7.59 -3.12 3.48
N ILE A 173 -6.27 -3.38 3.59
CA ILE A 173 -5.67 -4.65 3.19
C ILE A 173 -5.80 -5.72 4.28
N ALA A 174 -5.50 -5.37 5.54
CA ALA A 174 -5.51 -6.33 6.65
C ALA A 174 -6.93 -6.57 7.17
N PHE A 175 -7.71 -5.52 7.32
CA PHE A 175 -9.00 -5.57 8.01
C PHE A 175 -10.20 -5.43 7.06
N GLY A 176 -9.98 -5.15 5.76
CA GLY A 176 -11.05 -5.00 4.79
C GLY A 176 -11.92 -3.77 5.00
N LEU A 177 -11.45 -2.78 5.74
CA LEU A 177 -12.19 -1.54 5.97
C LEU A 177 -12.32 -0.74 4.67
N PRO A 178 -13.46 -0.11 4.39
CA PRO A 178 -13.67 0.67 3.17
C PRO A 178 -13.08 2.09 3.29
N VAL A 179 -11.80 2.17 3.63
CA VAL A 179 -11.05 3.42 3.76
C VAL A 179 -10.06 3.59 2.61
N PRO A 180 -9.91 4.80 2.07
CA PRO A 180 -8.99 5.05 0.97
C PRO A 180 -7.54 5.11 1.46
N ALA A 181 -6.60 4.67 0.62
CA ALA A 181 -5.18 4.92 0.77
C ALA A 181 -4.73 5.79 -0.41
N VAL A 182 -4.75 7.10 -0.24
CA VAL A 182 -4.48 8.09 -1.29
C VAL A 182 -3.08 8.66 -1.10
N ASP A 183 -2.25 8.53 -2.13
CA ASP A 183 -0.95 9.17 -2.23
C ASP A 183 -0.86 10.07 -3.47
N GLY A 184 0.28 10.74 -3.67
CA GLY A 184 0.49 11.62 -4.81
C GLY A 184 0.36 10.94 -6.18
N ASN A 185 0.56 9.61 -6.26
CA ASN A 185 0.37 8.88 -7.51
C ASN A 185 -1.10 8.61 -7.79
N VAL A 186 -1.88 8.27 -6.77
CA VAL A 186 -3.34 8.13 -6.88
C VAL A 186 -3.95 9.45 -7.33
N LEU A 187 -3.58 10.57 -6.70
CA LEU A 187 -4.04 11.90 -7.11
C LEU A 187 -3.68 12.21 -8.57
N ARG A 188 -2.42 11.98 -8.95
CA ARG A 188 -1.96 12.22 -10.32
C ARG A 188 -2.67 11.35 -11.36
N VAL A 189 -2.97 10.09 -11.03
CA VAL A 189 -3.72 9.20 -11.93
C VAL A 189 -5.18 9.62 -12.00
N ALA A 190 -5.80 9.93 -10.87
CA ALA A 190 -7.17 10.41 -10.80
C ALA A 190 -7.34 11.68 -11.66
N ALA A 191 -6.50 12.69 -11.45
CA ALA A 191 -6.53 13.93 -12.23
C ALA A 191 -6.43 13.69 -13.76
N ARG A 192 -5.58 12.78 -14.19
CA ARG A 192 -5.46 12.44 -15.63
C ARG A 192 -6.67 11.68 -16.18
N VAL A 193 -7.34 10.91 -15.35
CA VAL A 193 -8.53 10.16 -15.75
C VAL A 193 -9.76 11.06 -15.78
N THR A 194 -9.85 12.00 -14.84
CA THR A 194 -11.00 12.94 -14.74
C THR A 194 -10.85 14.18 -15.62
N GLY A 195 -9.63 14.48 -16.08
CA GLY A 195 -9.35 15.68 -16.88
C GLY A 195 -9.19 16.95 -16.06
N ASP A 196 -8.96 16.82 -14.74
CA ASP A 196 -8.67 17.93 -13.82
C ASP A 196 -7.21 18.39 -13.91
#